data_7b90b9750e3e828928f3ada37b479f5a
#
_entry.id   7b90b9750e3e828928f3ada37b479f5a
#
_cell.length_a   1.000
_cell.length_b   1.000
_cell.length_c   1.000
_cell.angle_alpha   90.00
_cell.angle_beta   90.00
_cell.angle_gamma   90.00
#
_symmetry.space_group_name_H-M   'P 1'
#
loop_
_entity.id
_entity.type
_entity.pdbx_description
1 polymer ?
#
loop_
_entity_poly.entity_id
_entity_poly.type
_entity_poly.pdbx_seq_one_letter_code
_entity_poly.pdbx_strand_id
1 'polypeptide(L)'
;MAIARTYPRIGAHVPTSGGMATRSIEYALTIKAEVIQVFASSPRTWATSTPNPAMDAAFKAKTTEHDIESYVHASFLINLGSPTLSTYENSLSATAYSLKRGREIGAKGVVIHTGSAVDESHVKKAWQQIHEGM
;
A
#
# COMPACT_ATOMS: atom_id res chain seq x y z
N MET A 1 -6.49 30.40 0.90
CA MET A 1 -7.62 29.46 1.04
C MET A 1 -7.50 28.42 -0.07
N ALA A 2 -7.39 27.14 0.27
CA ALA A 2 -7.45 26.09 -0.75
C ALA A 2 -8.88 26.05 -1.31
N ILE A 3 -9.03 26.17 -2.62
CA ILE A 3 -10.33 25.99 -3.29
C ILE A 3 -10.75 24.54 -3.08
N ALA A 4 -11.94 24.34 -2.50
CA ALA A 4 -12.47 22.98 -2.34
C ALA A 4 -12.60 22.31 -3.72
N ARG A 5 -11.99 21.15 -3.89
CA ARG A 5 -12.10 20.37 -5.12
C ARG A 5 -13.56 19.94 -5.32
N THR A 6 -14.05 20.08 -6.53
CA THR A 6 -15.39 19.65 -6.92
C THR A 6 -15.42 18.26 -7.58
N TYR A 7 -14.26 17.65 -7.79
CA TYR A 7 -14.11 16.34 -8.46
C TYR A 7 -13.07 15.48 -7.71
N PRO A 8 -13.16 14.15 -7.80
CA PRO A 8 -12.20 13.24 -7.19
C PRO A 8 -10.82 13.35 -7.85
N ARG A 9 -9.76 13.06 -7.09
CA ARG A 9 -8.41 12.94 -7.63
C ARG A 9 -8.31 11.74 -8.57
N ILE A 10 -7.62 11.91 -9.69
CA ILE A 10 -7.39 10.85 -10.67
C ILE A 10 -5.90 10.55 -10.73
N GLY A 11 -5.56 9.28 -10.84
CA GLY A 11 -4.17 8.86 -10.93
C GLY A 11 -4.00 7.38 -11.21
N ALA A 12 -2.84 6.85 -10.88
CA ALA A 12 -2.47 5.49 -11.24
C ALA A 12 -1.54 4.85 -10.20
N HIS A 13 -1.40 3.52 -10.30
CA HIS A 13 -0.30 2.81 -9.69
C HIS A 13 1.00 3.14 -10.46
N VAL A 14 2.03 3.59 -9.76
CA VAL A 14 3.28 4.06 -10.37
C VAL A 14 4.46 3.15 -10.02
N PRO A 15 5.46 3.02 -10.92
CA PRO A 15 6.63 2.19 -10.65
C PRO A 15 7.47 2.78 -9.51
N THR A 16 8.01 1.92 -8.64
CA THR A 16 8.92 2.27 -7.54
C THR A 16 10.37 1.87 -7.83
N SER A 17 10.59 1.08 -8.86
CA SER A 17 11.94 0.76 -9.36
C SER A 17 12.63 2.04 -9.82
N GLY A 18 13.81 2.31 -9.29
CA GLY A 18 14.52 3.58 -9.50
C GLY A 18 14.25 4.64 -8.42
N GLY A 19 13.49 4.29 -7.37
CA GLY A 19 13.25 5.11 -6.19
C GLY A 19 11.91 5.84 -6.19
N MET A 20 11.23 5.79 -5.04
CA MET A 20 9.93 6.44 -4.87
C MET A 20 10.03 7.98 -4.98
N ALA A 21 11.05 8.57 -4.35
CA ALA A 21 11.23 10.03 -4.36
C ALA A 21 11.72 10.60 -5.71
N THR A 22 12.13 9.74 -6.63
CA THR A 22 12.60 10.11 -7.97
C THR A 22 11.65 9.57 -9.03
N ARG A 23 11.80 8.30 -9.39
CA ARG A 23 11.08 7.69 -10.50
C ARG A 23 9.56 7.71 -10.36
N SER A 24 9.03 7.45 -9.15
CA SER A 24 7.57 7.48 -8.97
C SER A 24 7.00 8.88 -9.13
N ILE A 25 7.68 9.89 -8.61
CA ILE A 25 7.25 11.30 -8.74
C ILE A 25 7.37 11.77 -10.19
N GLU A 26 8.50 11.52 -10.86
CA GLU A 26 8.68 11.86 -12.27
C GLU A 26 7.60 11.25 -13.17
N TYR A 27 7.30 9.97 -12.93
CA TYR A 27 6.24 9.29 -13.67
C TYR A 27 4.86 9.89 -13.39
N ALA A 28 4.55 10.16 -12.11
CA ALA A 28 3.29 10.79 -11.71
C ALA A 28 3.09 12.15 -12.40
N LEU A 29 4.14 12.98 -12.43
CA LEU A 29 4.11 14.28 -13.10
C LEU A 29 3.91 14.15 -14.62
N THR A 30 4.58 13.18 -15.23
CA THR A 30 4.46 12.90 -16.67
C THR A 30 3.04 12.56 -17.10
N ILE A 31 2.34 11.74 -16.28
CA ILE A 31 0.95 11.35 -16.54
C ILE A 31 -0.08 12.31 -15.91
N LYS A 32 0.38 13.38 -15.27
CA LYS A 32 -0.45 14.36 -14.55
C LYS A 32 -1.35 13.74 -13.50
N ALA A 33 -0.81 12.75 -12.78
CA ALA A 33 -1.53 12.10 -11.69
C ALA A 33 -1.65 13.02 -10.47
N GLU A 34 -2.84 13.10 -9.90
CA GLU A 34 -3.16 13.83 -8.67
C GLU A 34 -3.13 12.92 -7.44
N VAL A 35 -3.19 11.61 -7.66
CA VAL A 35 -3.08 10.55 -6.66
C VAL A 35 -2.29 9.39 -7.24
N ILE A 36 -1.43 8.79 -6.42
CA ILE A 36 -0.63 7.63 -6.82
C ILE A 36 -0.75 6.49 -5.84
N GLN A 37 -0.58 5.29 -6.34
CA GLN A 37 -0.44 4.09 -5.54
C GLN A 37 0.95 3.49 -5.77
N VAL A 38 1.59 3.06 -4.69
CA VAL A 38 2.94 2.49 -4.71
C VAL A 38 3.01 1.20 -3.92
N PHE A 39 3.93 0.30 -4.31
CA PHE A 39 4.34 -0.78 -3.42
C PHE A 39 5.46 -0.29 -2.49
N ALA A 40 5.32 -0.56 -1.19
CA ALA A 40 6.34 -0.23 -0.19
C ALA A 40 7.42 -1.32 -0.04
N SER A 41 7.20 -2.50 -0.64
CA SER A 41 8.13 -3.63 -0.74
C SER A 41 7.75 -4.47 -1.96
N SER A 42 8.51 -5.55 -2.24
CA SER A 42 8.11 -6.48 -3.31
C SER A 42 6.72 -7.05 -3.05
N PRO A 43 5.78 -6.94 -3.99
CA PRO A 43 4.42 -7.45 -3.81
C PRO A 43 4.29 -8.97 -3.90
N ARG A 44 5.35 -9.67 -4.29
CA ARG A 44 5.36 -11.11 -4.61
C ARG A 44 6.18 -11.94 -3.64
N THR A 45 6.66 -11.35 -2.56
CA THR A 45 7.41 -12.04 -1.51
C THR A 45 6.97 -11.58 -0.14
N TRP A 46 7.18 -12.41 0.89
CA TRP A 46 6.97 -12.01 2.27
C TRP A 46 8.13 -11.14 2.82
N ALA A 47 9.23 -11.07 2.08
CA ALA A 47 10.38 -10.28 2.48
C ALA A 47 10.03 -8.79 2.50
N THR A 48 10.43 -8.11 3.55
CA THR A 48 10.27 -6.67 3.72
C THR A 48 11.55 -5.94 3.34
N SER A 49 11.40 -4.74 2.79
CA SER A 49 12.54 -3.87 2.51
C SER A 49 12.96 -3.12 3.78
N THR A 50 14.25 -2.90 3.95
CA THR A 50 14.75 -2.00 5.01
C THR A 50 14.37 -0.56 4.66
N PRO A 51 13.65 0.17 5.53
CA PRO A 51 13.31 1.56 5.28
C PRO A 51 14.55 2.44 5.16
N ASN A 52 14.47 3.44 4.28
CA ASN A 52 15.47 4.51 4.21
C ASN A 52 14.78 5.84 4.58
N PRO A 53 14.96 6.34 5.82
CA PRO A 53 14.28 7.53 6.31
C PRO A 53 14.52 8.79 5.47
N ALA A 54 15.68 8.95 4.86
CA ALA A 54 16.01 10.07 4.00
C ALA A 54 15.19 10.04 2.69
N MET A 55 15.06 8.85 2.10
CA MET A 55 14.24 8.65 0.90
C MET A 55 12.74 8.80 1.21
N ASP A 56 12.30 8.34 2.35
CA ASP A 56 10.91 8.48 2.81
C ASP A 56 10.55 9.96 3.02
N ALA A 57 11.43 10.72 3.68
CA ALA A 57 11.28 12.15 3.85
C ALA A 57 11.26 12.91 2.52
N ALA A 58 12.14 12.55 1.59
CA ALA A 58 12.19 13.13 0.25
C ALA A 58 10.90 12.84 -0.56
N PHE A 59 10.38 11.62 -0.48
CA PHE A 59 9.11 11.27 -1.12
C PHE A 59 7.94 12.08 -0.55
N LYS A 60 7.85 12.16 0.77
CA LYS A 60 6.82 12.93 1.47
C LYS A 60 6.89 14.43 1.13
N ALA A 61 8.10 15.00 1.04
CA ALA A 61 8.29 16.38 0.66
C ALA A 61 7.79 16.67 -0.78
N LYS A 62 8.17 15.80 -1.74
CA LYS A 62 7.77 15.94 -3.13
C LYS A 62 6.28 15.72 -3.38
N THR A 63 5.66 14.75 -2.71
CA THR A 63 4.20 14.55 -2.81
C THR A 63 3.45 15.77 -2.27
N THR A 64 3.96 16.40 -1.20
CA THR A 64 3.39 17.63 -0.66
C THR A 64 3.60 18.82 -1.62
N GLU A 65 4.81 19.00 -2.14
CA GLU A 65 5.17 20.08 -3.09
C GLU A 65 4.28 20.07 -4.34
N HIS A 66 3.99 18.88 -4.87
CA HIS A 66 3.22 18.72 -6.11
C HIS A 66 1.72 18.48 -5.88
N ASP A 67 1.23 18.55 -4.64
CA ASP A 67 -0.17 18.25 -4.26
C ASP A 67 -0.63 16.87 -4.75
N ILE A 68 0.26 15.85 -4.66
CA ILE A 68 -0.03 14.47 -5.01
C ILE A 68 -0.36 13.68 -3.75
N GLU A 69 -1.54 13.04 -3.69
CA GLU A 69 -1.83 12.07 -2.64
C GLU A 69 -1.21 10.73 -2.96
N SER A 70 -0.78 10.00 -1.93
CA SER A 70 -0.23 8.65 -2.11
C SER A 70 -0.95 7.62 -1.24
N TYR A 71 -1.04 6.40 -1.78
CA TYR A 71 -1.54 5.21 -1.10
C TYR A 71 -0.52 4.08 -1.26
N VAL A 72 -0.41 3.22 -0.25
CA VAL A 72 0.38 1.99 -0.35
C VAL A 72 -0.55 0.85 -0.78
N HIS A 73 -0.14 0.08 -1.78
CA HIS A 73 -0.74 -1.21 -2.05
C HIS A 73 0.08 -2.29 -1.33
N ALA A 74 -0.59 -3.09 -0.51
CA ALA A 74 0.05 -4.18 0.22
C ALA A 74 0.41 -5.36 -0.70
N SER A 75 1.14 -6.35 -0.17
CA SER A 75 1.54 -7.55 -0.92
C SER A 75 0.34 -8.32 -1.48
N PHE A 76 0.48 -8.86 -2.69
CA PHE A 76 -0.51 -9.76 -3.30
C PHE A 76 -0.64 -11.10 -2.57
N LEU A 77 0.33 -11.46 -1.73
CA LEU A 77 0.33 -12.71 -0.98
C LEU A 77 -0.60 -12.70 0.22
N ILE A 78 -1.08 -11.52 0.64
CA ILE A 78 -1.96 -11.37 1.80
C ILE A 78 -3.27 -12.13 1.55
N ASN A 79 -3.58 -13.03 2.48
CA ASN A 79 -4.85 -13.72 2.57
C ASN A 79 -5.22 -13.91 4.05
N LEU A 80 -5.94 -12.94 4.59
CA LEU A 80 -6.43 -12.96 5.98
C LEU A 80 -7.52 -14.01 6.21
N GLY A 81 -8.11 -14.55 5.15
CA GLY A 81 -9.08 -15.65 5.21
C GLY A 81 -8.46 -17.03 4.98
N SER A 82 -7.13 -17.14 4.96
CA SER A 82 -6.45 -18.40 4.62
C SER A 82 -6.70 -19.51 5.62
N PRO A 83 -6.98 -20.76 5.16
CA PRO A 83 -7.00 -21.94 6.03
C PRO A 83 -5.59 -22.36 6.49
N THR A 84 -4.54 -21.89 5.81
CA THR A 84 -3.14 -22.20 6.14
C THR A 84 -2.63 -21.21 7.18
N LEU A 85 -2.29 -21.69 8.38
CA LEU A 85 -1.87 -20.87 9.51
C LEU A 85 -0.67 -19.95 9.16
N SER A 86 0.36 -20.49 8.52
CA SER A 86 1.53 -19.68 8.14
C SER A 86 1.21 -18.56 7.15
N THR A 87 0.28 -18.80 6.23
CA THR A 87 -0.20 -17.75 5.32
C THR A 87 -0.97 -16.66 6.07
N TYR A 88 -1.82 -17.04 7.03
CA TYR A 88 -2.54 -16.09 7.87
C TYR A 88 -1.60 -15.23 8.71
N GLU A 89 -0.64 -15.84 9.42
CA GLU A 89 0.34 -15.13 10.26
C GLU A 89 1.23 -14.19 9.44
N ASN A 90 1.71 -14.66 8.28
CA ASN A 90 2.46 -13.82 7.35
C ASN A 90 1.61 -12.66 6.81
N SER A 91 0.32 -12.89 6.59
CA SER A 91 -0.61 -11.85 6.12
C SER A 91 -0.81 -10.76 7.18
N LEU A 92 -0.95 -11.13 8.45
CA LEU A 92 -1.01 -10.16 9.56
C LEU A 92 0.27 -9.31 9.62
N SER A 93 1.44 -9.96 9.55
CA SER A 93 2.74 -9.28 9.58
C SER A 93 2.92 -8.33 8.39
N ALA A 94 2.54 -8.77 7.18
CA ALA A 94 2.64 -7.96 5.95
C ALA A 94 1.66 -6.77 5.98
N THR A 95 0.47 -6.96 6.54
CA THR A 95 -0.50 -5.89 6.74
C THR A 95 0.04 -4.83 7.70
N ALA A 96 0.53 -5.24 8.87
CA ALA A 96 1.14 -4.34 9.84
C ALA A 96 2.35 -3.58 9.27
N TYR A 97 3.21 -4.27 8.51
CA TYR A 97 4.32 -3.65 7.80
C TYR A 97 3.85 -2.59 6.81
N SER A 98 2.83 -2.89 6.01
CA SER A 98 2.29 -1.96 5.01
C SER A 98 1.71 -0.70 5.65
N LEU A 99 1.01 -0.83 6.77
CA LEU A 99 0.49 0.30 7.56
C LEU A 99 1.62 1.16 8.12
N LYS A 100 2.65 0.53 8.70
CA LYS A 100 3.84 1.23 9.19
C LYS A 100 4.52 2.01 8.06
N ARG A 101 4.75 1.37 6.91
CA ARG A 101 5.36 2.02 5.75
C ARG A 101 4.52 3.17 5.21
N GLY A 102 3.20 2.99 5.14
CA GLY A 102 2.28 4.06 4.74
C GLY A 102 2.43 5.30 5.62
N ARG A 103 2.51 5.12 6.93
CA ARG A 103 2.75 6.20 7.89
C ARG A 103 4.11 6.90 7.67
N GLU A 104 5.18 6.12 7.45
CA GLU A 104 6.53 6.63 7.28
C GLU A 104 6.66 7.50 6.02
N ILE A 105 6.05 7.10 4.90
CA ILE A 105 6.08 7.85 3.64
C ILE A 105 4.98 8.92 3.52
N GLY A 106 4.11 9.06 4.53
CA GLY A 106 3.01 10.02 4.52
C GLY A 106 1.84 9.67 3.61
N ALA A 107 1.65 8.37 3.32
CA ALA A 107 0.50 7.91 2.55
C ALA A 107 -0.82 8.12 3.31
N LYS A 108 -1.90 8.34 2.56
CA LYS A 108 -3.26 8.55 3.10
C LYS A 108 -3.92 7.26 3.56
N GLY A 109 -3.48 6.12 3.03
CA GLY A 109 -4.03 4.82 3.40
C GLY A 109 -3.29 3.66 2.75
N VAL A 110 -3.75 2.46 3.07
CA VAL A 110 -3.23 1.20 2.53
C VAL A 110 -4.36 0.43 1.87
N VAL A 111 -4.13 -0.05 0.66
CA VAL A 111 -5.04 -0.92 -0.07
C VAL A 111 -4.62 -2.37 0.17
N ILE A 112 -5.55 -3.18 0.65
CA ILE A 112 -5.34 -4.59 0.99
C ILE A 112 -6.38 -5.44 0.26
N HIS A 113 -5.95 -6.51 -0.40
CA HIS A 113 -6.83 -7.62 -0.76
C HIS A 113 -6.98 -8.50 0.46
N THR A 114 -8.17 -8.59 1.02
CA THR A 114 -8.41 -9.34 2.27
C THR A 114 -8.22 -10.85 2.12
N GLY A 115 -8.30 -11.36 0.89
CA GLY A 115 -8.11 -12.76 0.57
C GLY A 115 -9.41 -13.54 0.45
N SER A 116 -9.32 -14.85 0.60
CA SER A 116 -10.45 -15.77 0.45
C SER A 116 -10.33 -16.96 1.41
N ALA A 117 -11.45 -17.67 1.57
CA ALA A 117 -11.52 -18.92 2.35
C ALA A 117 -10.78 -20.09 1.69
N VAL A 118 -10.51 -20.01 0.38
CA VAL A 118 -9.95 -21.08 -0.47
C VAL A 118 -10.93 -22.23 -0.72
N ASP A 119 -11.62 -22.70 0.31
CA ASP A 119 -12.66 -23.74 0.19
C ASP A 119 -13.92 -23.38 1.01
N GLU A 120 -15.04 -24.03 0.66
CA GLU A 120 -16.35 -23.75 1.26
C GLU A 120 -16.41 -24.09 2.75
N SER A 121 -15.68 -25.10 3.20
CA SER A 121 -15.68 -25.53 4.61
C SER A 121 -15.05 -24.49 5.55
N HIS A 122 -14.20 -23.63 5.00
CA HIS A 122 -13.47 -22.62 5.75
C HIS A 122 -14.14 -21.22 5.79
N VAL A 123 -15.20 -20.99 5.03
CA VAL A 123 -15.81 -19.65 4.85
C VAL A 123 -16.13 -18.96 6.17
N LYS A 124 -16.78 -19.67 7.09
CA LYS A 124 -17.15 -19.07 8.40
C LYS A 124 -15.92 -18.61 9.19
N LYS A 125 -14.88 -19.44 9.22
CA LYS A 125 -13.63 -19.11 9.92
C LYS A 125 -12.87 -18.01 9.19
N ALA A 126 -12.87 -17.99 7.87
CA ALA A 126 -12.24 -16.94 7.07
C ALA A 126 -12.84 -15.54 7.39
N TRP A 127 -14.15 -15.43 7.50
CA TRP A 127 -14.79 -14.18 7.92
C TRP A 127 -14.36 -13.72 9.30
N GLN A 128 -14.29 -14.64 10.26
CA GLN A 128 -13.78 -14.35 11.60
C GLN A 128 -12.32 -13.89 11.57
N GLN A 129 -11.44 -14.61 10.87
CA GLN A 129 -10.03 -14.25 10.72
C GLN A 129 -9.82 -12.88 10.07
N ILE A 130 -10.58 -12.57 9.01
CA ILE A 130 -10.52 -11.26 8.35
C ILE A 130 -10.94 -10.14 9.33
N HIS A 131 -12.01 -10.37 10.09
CA HIS A 131 -12.48 -9.39 11.08
C HIS A 131 -11.48 -9.17 12.21
N GLU A 132 -10.84 -10.23 12.70
CA GLU A 132 -9.82 -10.15 13.74
C GLU A 132 -8.48 -9.56 13.25
N GLY A 133 -8.18 -9.72 11.96
CA GLY A 133 -6.93 -9.27 11.33
C GLY A 133 -6.94 -7.83 10.82
N MET A 134 -8.08 -7.19 10.84
CA MET A 134 -8.24 -5.78 10.39
C MET A 134 -8.54 -4.85 11.54
#